data_ce3c6f52d153270155de0b84a6498fcb
#
_entry.id   ce3c6f52d153270155de0b84a6498fcb
#
_cell.length_a   1.000
_cell.length_b   1.000
_cell.length_c   1.000
_cell.angle_alpha   90.00
_cell.angle_beta   90.00
_cell.angle_gamma   90.00
#
_symmetry.space_group_name_H-M   'P 1'
#
loop_
_entity.id
_entity.type
_entity.pdbx_description
1 polymer ?
#
loop_
_entity_poly.entity_id
_entity_poly.type
_entity_poly.pdbx_seq_one_letter_code
_entity_poly.pdbx_strand_id
1 'polypeptide(L)'
;YPMPLPGGIGMEGAGVVEEVGPDVTGFAPGDRVAYAAGPPGAYAQVHNMPARSVVALPEAVGFEAAAALMLKGMTVQYLFNRTVRLEPGQTILFHAAAGGVGLIAMQWARAMGVTVIGTAGSEEKAELARRHGCDHVILYRSEDIVERVREITQGAMVPVVYDSVGKDTFDASLAALAPFGTMVCFGASSGPVPPVPLTALRGTLYLTRPSLLAYAERREILESMAGGLFEMVGSGKVRPIIERRMPLAEAAQAHSDLEARRTTGATLLQP
;
A
#
# COMPACT_ATOMS: atom_id res chain seq x y z
N TYR A 1 -5.83 7.11 -12.66
CA TYR A 1 -7.18 6.57 -12.93
C TYR A 1 -8.08 7.72 -13.37
N PRO A 2 -8.49 7.75 -14.66
CA PRO A 2 -9.43 8.77 -15.14
C PRO A 2 -10.75 8.69 -14.37
N MET A 3 -11.26 9.82 -13.93
CA MET A 3 -12.58 9.91 -13.27
C MET A 3 -13.48 10.86 -14.05
N PRO A 4 -14.79 10.56 -14.16
CA PRO A 4 -15.72 11.49 -14.78
C PRO A 4 -15.86 12.77 -13.94
N LEU A 5 -16.01 13.91 -14.62
CA LEU A 5 -16.28 15.19 -13.97
C LEU A 5 -17.71 15.65 -14.32
N PRO A 6 -18.47 16.21 -13.37
CA PRO A 6 -18.14 16.38 -11.96
C PRO A 6 -18.13 15.05 -11.19
N GLY A 7 -17.26 14.93 -10.17
CA GLY A 7 -17.12 13.71 -9.35
C GLY A 7 -16.59 14.01 -7.96
N GLY A 8 -16.87 13.10 -7.02
CA GLY A 8 -16.31 13.12 -5.69
C GLY A 8 -14.83 12.77 -5.68
N ILE A 9 -14.10 13.20 -4.64
CA ILE A 9 -12.69 12.86 -4.39
C ILE A 9 -12.53 12.12 -3.08
N GLY A 10 -11.41 11.40 -2.93
CA GLY A 10 -11.15 10.53 -1.78
C GLY A 10 -11.72 9.12 -1.98
N MET A 11 -10.93 8.12 -1.58
CA MET A 11 -11.27 6.71 -1.78
C MET A 11 -11.24 5.89 -0.49
N GLU A 12 -10.77 6.44 0.61
CA GLU A 12 -10.72 5.75 1.90
C GLU A 12 -11.31 6.62 3.00
N GLY A 13 -11.92 5.99 3.98
CA GLY A 13 -12.52 6.65 5.13
C GLY A 13 -12.91 5.68 6.22
N ALA A 14 -13.20 6.24 7.39
CA ALA A 14 -13.74 5.52 8.53
C ALA A 14 -14.69 6.42 9.32
N GLY A 15 -15.74 5.84 9.87
CA GLY A 15 -16.77 6.60 10.59
C GLY A 15 -17.84 5.69 11.17
N VAL A 16 -18.99 6.29 11.40
CA VAL A 16 -20.17 5.63 11.98
C VAL A 16 -21.28 5.64 10.95
N VAL A 17 -22.01 4.55 10.85
CA VAL A 17 -23.20 4.45 10.00
C VAL A 17 -24.29 5.37 10.57
N GLU A 18 -24.77 6.33 9.78
CA GLU A 18 -25.89 7.19 10.16
C GLU A 18 -27.23 6.54 9.78
N GLU A 19 -27.32 6.06 8.54
CA GLU A 19 -28.53 5.43 7.99
C GLU A 19 -28.16 4.26 7.10
N VAL A 20 -29.09 3.34 6.90
CA VAL A 20 -28.98 2.20 5.97
C VAL A 20 -30.15 2.20 5.00
N GLY A 21 -29.90 1.80 3.76
CA GLY A 21 -30.97 1.61 2.76
C GLY A 21 -31.88 0.44 3.17
N PRO A 22 -33.12 0.35 2.61
CA PRO A 22 -34.14 -0.59 3.01
C PRO A 22 -33.72 -2.07 2.83
N ASP A 23 -32.86 -2.37 1.87
CA ASP A 23 -32.41 -3.72 1.54
C ASP A 23 -31.02 -4.08 2.13
N VAL A 24 -30.44 -3.20 2.93
CA VAL A 24 -29.13 -3.43 3.53
C VAL A 24 -29.28 -4.33 4.74
N THR A 25 -28.50 -5.41 4.75
CA THR A 25 -28.37 -6.32 5.87
C THR A 25 -26.91 -6.31 6.36
N GLY A 26 -26.71 -6.58 7.66
CA GLY A 26 -25.38 -6.69 8.26
C GLY A 26 -24.78 -5.37 8.76
N PHE A 27 -25.48 -4.23 8.59
CA PHE A 27 -25.14 -2.95 9.19
C PHE A 27 -26.40 -2.28 9.77
N ALA A 28 -26.18 -1.49 10.83
CA ALA A 28 -27.20 -0.69 11.48
C ALA A 28 -26.63 0.72 11.81
N PRO A 29 -27.51 1.74 12.00
CA PRO A 29 -27.08 3.02 12.54
C PRO A 29 -26.33 2.84 13.86
N GLY A 30 -25.19 3.52 13.99
CA GLY A 30 -24.28 3.40 15.13
C GLY A 30 -23.10 2.45 14.92
N ASP A 31 -23.13 1.61 13.89
CA ASP A 31 -22.02 0.70 13.60
C ASP A 31 -20.76 1.45 13.18
N ARG A 32 -19.64 1.02 13.70
CA ARG A 32 -18.31 1.51 13.30
C ARG A 32 -17.87 0.83 12.02
N VAL A 33 -17.47 1.62 11.04
CA VAL A 33 -17.13 1.11 9.71
C VAL A 33 -15.91 1.78 9.11
N ALA A 34 -15.30 1.12 8.12
CA ALA A 34 -14.24 1.67 7.30
C ALA A 34 -14.35 1.16 5.85
N TYR A 35 -13.70 1.85 4.92
CA TYR A 35 -13.67 1.47 3.51
C TYR A 35 -12.44 2.04 2.79
N ALA A 36 -12.04 1.38 1.69
CA ALA A 36 -11.01 1.86 0.75
C ALA A 36 -11.25 1.37 -0.68
N ALA A 37 -12.43 0.88 -0.96
CA ALA A 37 -12.86 0.46 -2.29
C ALA A 37 -14.32 0.87 -2.47
N GLY A 38 -14.67 1.28 -3.67
CA GLY A 38 -16.01 1.77 -3.96
C GLY A 38 -15.97 3.11 -4.68
N PRO A 39 -17.11 3.78 -4.82
CA PRO A 39 -17.17 5.07 -5.48
C PRO A 39 -16.33 6.11 -4.71
N PRO A 40 -15.63 7.01 -5.44
CA PRO A 40 -14.96 8.16 -4.83
C PRO A 40 -15.97 9.10 -4.17
N GLY A 41 -15.54 9.83 -3.12
CA GLY A 41 -16.41 10.77 -2.41
C GLY A 41 -16.11 10.85 -0.90
N ALA A 42 -14.99 10.26 -0.46
CA ALA A 42 -14.63 10.22 0.95
C ALA A 42 -14.33 11.60 1.57
N TYR A 43 -14.13 12.65 0.75
CA TYR A 43 -13.97 14.01 1.25
C TYR A 43 -15.34 14.65 1.53
N ALA A 44 -16.03 14.10 2.50
CA ALA A 44 -17.38 14.48 2.87
C ALA A 44 -17.62 14.24 4.36
N GLN A 45 -18.54 15.00 4.95
CA GLN A 45 -19.05 14.74 6.30
C GLN A 45 -19.87 13.45 6.34
N VAL A 46 -20.64 13.20 5.28
CA VAL A 46 -21.43 11.99 5.07
C VAL A 46 -21.16 11.46 3.68
N HIS A 47 -20.92 10.15 3.56
CA HIS A 47 -20.65 9.49 2.29
C HIS A 47 -21.57 8.29 2.06
N ASN A 48 -22.33 8.32 0.99
CA ASN A 48 -23.19 7.21 0.58
C ASN A 48 -22.34 6.11 -0.06
N MET A 49 -22.22 4.97 0.62
CA MET A 49 -21.41 3.84 0.18
C MET A 49 -22.26 2.60 -0.06
N PRO A 50 -22.00 1.84 -1.14
CA PRO A 50 -22.57 0.50 -1.25
C PRO A 50 -22.11 -0.38 -0.09
N ALA A 51 -23.05 -1.03 0.61
CA ALA A 51 -22.76 -1.86 1.77
C ALA A 51 -21.70 -2.96 1.48
N ARG A 52 -21.67 -3.47 0.23
CA ARG A 52 -20.66 -4.45 -0.19
C ARG A 52 -19.22 -3.95 -0.16
N SER A 53 -18.99 -2.63 -0.16
CA SER A 53 -17.66 -1.99 -0.15
C SER A 53 -17.24 -1.49 1.25
N VAL A 54 -18.10 -1.66 2.25
CA VAL A 54 -17.88 -1.22 3.63
C VAL A 54 -17.56 -2.42 4.50
N VAL A 55 -16.65 -2.29 5.45
CA VAL A 55 -16.32 -3.33 6.43
C VAL A 55 -16.54 -2.83 7.85
N ALA A 56 -16.97 -3.72 8.74
CA ALA A 56 -17.08 -3.43 10.16
C ALA A 56 -15.69 -3.11 10.75
N LEU A 57 -15.60 -2.06 11.54
CA LEU A 57 -14.36 -1.63 12.19
C LEU A 57 -14.35 -2.10 13.65
N PRO A 58 -13.43 -3.00 14.04
CA PRO A 58 -13.31 -3.48 15.41
C PRO A 58 -13.00 -2.35 16.41
N GLU A 59 -13.43 -2.48 17.65
CA GLU A 59 -13.16 -1.49 18.71
C GLU A 59 -11.67 -1.27 18.97
N ALA A 60 -10.86 -2.31 18.80
CA ALA A 60 -9.40 -2.24 18.94
C ALA A 60 -8.72 -1.32 17.92
N VAL A 61 -9.42 -0.89 16.86
CA VAL A 61 -8.88 -0.03 15.81
C VAL A 61 -9.60 1.32 15.84
N GLY A 62 -8.85 2.41 16.08
CA GLY A 62 -9.40 3.77 16.06
C GLY A 62 -9.73 4.24 14.64
N PHE A 63 -10.69 5.18 14.51
CA PHE A 63 -11.09 5.75 13.20
C PHE A 63 -9.91 6.37 12.45
N GLU A 64 -9.05 7.13 13.12
CA GLU A 64 -7.88 7.75 12.51
C GLU A 64 -6.92 6.70 11.91
N ALA A 65 -6.68 5.61 12.65
CA ALA A 65 -5.83 4.53 12.17
C ALA A 65 -6.46 3.85 10.95
N ALA A 66 -7.75 3.59 10.98
CA ALA A 66 -8.46 3.02 9.85
C ALA A 66 -8.43 3.95 8.63
N ALA A 67 -8.81 5.21 8.77
CA ALA A 67 -8.81 6.19 7.68
C ALA A 67 -7.42 6.38 7.05
N ALA A 68 -6.33 6.28 7.84
CA ALA A 68 -4.97 6.42 7.34
C ALA A 68 -4.42 5.15 6.67
N LEU A 69 -5.00 3.97 6.96
CA LEU A 69 -4.41 2.67 6.60
C LEU A 69 -5.26 1.83 5.64
N MET A 70 -6.57 2.08 5.51
CA MET A 70 -7.44 1.17 4.74
C MET A 70 -6.91 0.92 3.32
N LEU A 71 -6.65 1.96 2.54
CA LEU A 71 -6.16 1.81 1.17
C LEU A 71 -4.75 1.19 1.13
N LYS A 72 -3.83 1.79 1.86
CA LYS A 72 -2.41 1.43 1.85
C LYS A 72 -2.16 0.09 2.56
N GLY A 73 -2.81 -0.15 3.69
CA GLY A 73 -2.66 -1.37 4.48
C GLY A 73 -3.27 -2.59 3.78
N MET A 74 -4.47 -2.46 3.19
CA MET A 74 -5.03 -3.54 2.36
C MET A 74 -4.19 -3.79 1.11
N THR A 75 -3.51 -2.75 0.58
CA THR A 75 -2.54 -2.93 -0.50
C THR A 75 -1.40 -3.83 -0.05
N VAL A 76 -0.77 -3.57 1.09
CA VAL A 76 0.29 -4.44 1.64
C VAL A 76 -0.25 -5.85 1.92
N GLN A 77 -1.46 -5.94 2.48
CA GLN A 77 -2.07 -7.23 2.79
C GLN A 77 -2.21 -8.12 1.55
N TYR A 78 -2.76 -7.61 0.44
CA TYR A 78 -2.89 -8.44 -0.75
C TYR A 78 -1.54 -8.71 -1.43
N LEU A 79 -0.62 -7.75 -1.41
CA LEU A 79 0.71 -7.94 -1.97
C LEU A 79 1.43 -9.12 -1.30
N PHE A 80 1.43 -9.18 0.03
CA PHE A 80 2.21 -10.14 0.82
C PHE A 80 1.50 -11.46 1.10
N ASN A 81 0.17 -11.50 1.03
CA ASN A 81 -0.59 -12.69 1.40
C ASN A 81 -1.41 -13.31 0.26
N ARG A 82 -1.59 -12.58 -0.87
CA ARG A 82 -2.45 -13.04 -1.97
C ARG A 82 -1.76 -13.02 -3.34
N THR A 83 -1.08 -11.93 -3.70
CA THR A 83 -0.35 -11.83 -4.98
C THR A 83 0.84 -12.77 -4.97
N VAL A 84 1.68 -12.64 -3.96
CA VAL A 84 2.73 -13.59 -3.63
C VAL A 84 2.63 -13.85 -2.13
N ARG A 85 2.41 -15.11 -1.75
CA ARG A 85 2.41 -15.47 -0.35
C ARG A 85 3.84 -15.50 0.16
N LEU A 86 4.19 -14.52 0.98
CA LEU A 86 5.50 -14.45 1.60
C LEU A 86 5.58 -15.41 2.80
N GLU A 87 6.75 -16.02 2.96
CA GLU A 87 7.07 -16.90 4.07
C GLU A 87 8.20 -16.32 4.94
N PRO A 88 8.21 -16.58 6.25
CA PRO A 88 9.30 -16.15 7.13
C PRO A 88 10.68 -16.60 6.61
N GLY A 89 11.68 -15.74 6.76
CA GLY A 89 13.05 -15.99 6.30
C GLY A 89 13.32 -15.66 4.83
N GLN A 90 12.30 -15.33 4.03
CA GLN A 90 12.50 -14.84 2.67
C GLN A 90 13.11 -13.43 2.69
N THR A 91 13.91 -13.12 1.66
CA THR A 91 14.42 -11.77 1.38
C THR A 91 13.75 -11.23 0.13
N ILE A 92 13.21 -10.01 0.20
CA ILE A 92 12.50 -9.35 -0.91
C ILE A 92 13.12 -7.99 -1.24
N LEU A 93 12.92 -7.53 -2.48
CA LEU A 93 13.19 -6.14 -2.85
C LEU A 93 11.88 -5.35 -2.88
N PHE A 94 11.86 -4.18 -2.21
CA PHE A 94 10.70 -3.29 -2.18
C PHE A 94 11.10 -1.87 -2.56
N HIS A 95 10.63 -1.38 -3.71
CA HIS A 95 10.91 -0.02 -4.16
C HIS A 95 10.13 1.03 -3.37
N ALA A 96 10.72 2.22 -3.24
CA ALA A 96 10.15 3.35 -2.49
C ALA A 96 9.78 2.99 -1.03
N ALA A 97 10.71 2.36 -0.30
CA ALA A 97 10.50 1.85 1.06
C ALA A 97 10.04 2.92 2.07
N ALA A 98 10.41 4.19 1.87
CA ALA A 98 9.95 5.31 2.70
C ALA A 98 8.66 5.99 2.20
N GLY A 99 7.99 5.43 1.19
CA GLY A 99 6.68 5.90 0.71
C GLY A 99 5.53 5.45 1.61
N GLY A 100 4.34 5.99 1.38
CA GLY A 100 3.17 5.70 2.23
C GLY A 100 2.79 4.21 2.31
N VAL A 101 2.88 3.45 1.22
CA VAL A 101 2.72 1.98 1.24
C VAL A 101 3.98 1.32 1.80
N GLY A 102 5.17 1.83 1.42
CA GLY A 102 6.46 1.28 1.85
C GLY A 102 6.60 1.21 3.36
N LEU A 103 6.32 2.30 4.08
CA LEU A 103 6.46 2.33 5.54
C LEU A 103 5.51 1.34 6.26
N ILE A 104 4.35 1.04 5.68
CA ILE A 104 3.45 0.00 6.19
C ILE A 104 4.02 -1.38 5.84
N ALA A 105 4.53 -1.55 4.62
CA ALA A 105 5.14 -2.79 4.14
C ALA A 105 6.35 -3.19 4.99
N MET A 106 7.22 -2.25 5.36
CA MET A 106 8.38 -2.51 6.23
C MET A 106 7.95 -3.07 7.59
N GLN A 107 6.97 -2.44 8.24
CA GLN A 107 6.44 -2.90 9.52
C GLN A 107 5.80 -4.29 9.40
N TRP A 108 5.03 -4.50 8.33
CA TRP A 108 4.34 -5.78 8.08
C TRP A 108 5.33 -6.91 7.80
N ALA A 109 6.32 -6.69 6.91
CA ALA A 109 7.36 -7.66 6.59
C ALA A 109 8.16 -8.07 7.84
N ARG A 110 8.56 -7.09 8.65
CA ARG A 110 9.23 -7.35 9.93
C ARG A 110 8.38 -8.22 10.86
N ALA A 111 7.08 -7.97 10.94
CA ALA A 111 6.18 -8.78 11.76
C ALA A 111 6.00 -10.21 11.24
N MET A 112 6.21 -10.42 9.92
CA MET A 112 6.19 -11.74 9.27
C MET A 112 7.55 -12.46 9.33
N GLY A 113 8.63 -11.82 9.79
CA GLY A 113 9.98 -12.38 9.74
C GLY A 113 10.58 -12.43 8.32
N VAL A 114 10.16 -11.50 7.44
CA VAL A 114 10.66 -11.33 6.08
C VAL A 114 11.71 -10.23 6.07
N THR A 115 12.87 -10.50 5.47
CA THR A 115 13.94 -9.52 5.28
C THR A 115 13.65 -8.62 4.08
N VAL A 116 13.75 -7.32 4.26
CA VAL A 116 13.47 -6.35 3.19
C VAL A 116 14.73 -5.59 2.78
N ILE A 117 15.03 -5.66 1.49
CA ILE A 117 15.93 -4.74 0.81
C ILE A 117 15.03 -3.64 0.25
N GLY A 118 15.11 -2.43 0.81
CA GLY A 118 14.32 -1.28 0.37
C GLY A 118 15.13 -0.34 -0.52
N THR A 119 14.47 0.44 -1.38
CA THR A 119 15.13 1.54 -2.09
C THR A 119 14.65 2.89 -1.59
N ALA A 120 15.56 3.86 -1.48
CA ALA A 120 15.29 5.23 -1.09
C ALA A 120 16.10 6.24 -1.91
N GLY A 121 15.59 7.46 -2.05
CA GLY A 121 16.24 8.50 -2.85
C GLY A 121 17.12 9.47 -2.05
N SER A 122 17.20 9.33 -0.73
CA SER A 122 18.05 10.14 0.16
C SER A 122 18.30 9.38 1.47
N GLU A 123 19.36 9.76 2.18
CA GLU A 123 19.69 9.16 3.48
C GLU A 123 18.60 9.40 4.52
N GLU A 124 17.96 10.56 4.52
CA GLU A 124 16.82 10.85 5.41
C GLU A 124 15.70 9.83 5.21
N LYS A 125 15.35 9.52 3.93
CA LYS A 125 14.35 8.51 3.59
C LYS A 125 14.82 7.10 3.92
N ALA A 126 16.11 6.82 3.75
CA ALA A 126 16.68 5.53 4.12
C ALA A 126 16.56 5.30 5.63
N GLU A 127 16.91 6.31 6.43
CA GLU A 127 16.77 6.23 7.87
C GLU A 127 15.32 6.08 8.33
N LEU A 128 14.39 6.77 7.65
CA LEU A 128 12.96 6.59 7.91
C LEU A 128 12.52 5.14 7.63
N ALA A 129 12.95 4.55 6.52
CA ALA A 129 12.64 3.16 6.19
C ALA A 129 13.23 2.17 7.23
N ARG A 130 14.50 2.35 7.65
CA ARG A 130 15.16 1.52 8.67
C ARG A 130 14.41 1.56 10.01
N ARG A 131 14.00 2.74 10.47
CA ARG A 131 13.20 2.89 11.71
C ARG A 131 11.88 2.13 11.66
N HIS A 132 11.33 1.92 10.47
CA HIS A 132 10.07 1.20 10.28
C HIS A 132 10.27 -0.28 9.94
N GLY A 133 11.50 -0.79 9.93
CA GLY A 133 11.76 -2.22 9.82
C GLY A 133 12.35 -2.67 8.48
N CYS A 134 12.89 -1.75 7.67
CA CYS A 134 13.68 -2.10 6.50
C CYS A 134 15.06 -2.57 6.94
N ASP A 135 15.47 -3.77 6.56
CA ASP A 135 16.73 -4.37 6.99
C ASP A 135 17.92 -3.79 6.24
N HIS A 136 17.79 -3.62 4.93
CA HIS A 136 18.80 -3.05 4.05
C HIS A 136 18.19 -1.94 3.20
N VAL A 137 18.90 -0.83 3.02
CA VAL A 137 18.43 0.25 2.15
C VAL A 137 19.48 0.57 1.09
N ILE A 138 19.04 0.62 -0.16
CA ILE A 138 19.83 1.01 -1.32
C ILE A 138 19.48 2.45 -1.69
N LEU A 139 20.48 3.32 -1.76
CA LEU A 139 20.34 4.70 -2.22
C LEU A 139 20.43 4.74 -3.75
N TYR A 140 19.32 4.53 -4.43
CA TYR A 140 19.26 4.35 -5.90
C TYR A 140 19.83 5.52 -6.74
N ARG A 141 20.13 6.67 -6.12
CA ARG A 141 20.77 7.80 -6.83
C ARG A 141 22.29 7.67 -6.93
N SER A 142 22.90 6.88 -6.08
CA SER A 142 24.37 6.71 -5.98
C SER A 142 24.83 5.27 -6.01
N GLU A 143 23.91 4.32 -5.86
CA GLU A 143 24.21 2.88 -5.82
C GLU A 143 23.46 2.17 -6.96
N ASP A 144 24.09 1.16 -7.56
CA ASP A 144 23.42 0.25 -8.50
C ASP A 144 22.56 -0.75 -7.75
N ILE A 145 21.27 -0.78 -8.06
CA ILE A 145 20.28 -1.61 -7.34
C ILE A 145 20.62 -3.09 -7.49
N VAL A 146 20.99 -3.54 -8.71
CA VAL A 146 21.20 -4.95 -9.00
C VAL A 146 22.47 -5.46 -8.32
N GLU A 147 23.56 -4.69 -8.40
CA GLU A 147 24.82 -5.03 -7.72
C GLU A 147 24.64 -5.07 -6.21
N ARG A 148 23.91 -4.09 -5.63
CA ARG A 148 23.66 -4.08 -4.19
C ARG A 148 22.79 -5.26 -3.74
N VAL A 149 21.75 -5.62 -4.50
CA VAL A 149 20.95 -6.81 -4.23
C VAL A 149 21.84 -8.07 -4.29
N ARG A 150 22.71 -8.18 -5.32
CA ARG A 150 23.66 -9.30 -5.45
C ARG A 150 24.59 -9.41 -4.25
N GLU A 151 25.16 -8.30 -3.80
CA GLU A 151 26.04 -8.27 -2.61
C GLU A 151 25.30 -8.72 -1.35
N ILE A 152 24.13 -8.12 -1.07
CA ILE A 152 23.34 -8.40 0.15
C ILE A 152 22.89 -9.86 0.17
N THR A 153 22.51 -10.41 -0.98
CA THR A 153 22.02 -11.79 -1.10
C THR A 153 23.14 -12.80 -1.42
N GLN A 154 24.41 -12.38 -1.45
CA GLN A 154 25.57 -13.22 -1.80
C GLN A 154 25.38 -13.93 -3.15
N GLY A 155 24.76 -13.24 -4.10
CA GLY A 155 24.50 -13.76 -5.45
C GLY A 155 23.19 -14.51 -5.63
N ALA A 156 22.45 -14.82 -4.57
CA ALA A 156 21.20 -15.57 -4.66
C ALA A 156 20.07 -14.80 -5.36
N MET A 157 20.14 -13.48 -5.40
CA MET A 157 19.09 -12.54 -5.84
C MET A 157 17.81 -12.70 -5.03
N VAL A 158 16.69 -12.05 -5.42
CA VAL A 158 15.46 -12.11 -4.63
C VAL A 158 14.34 -12.88 -5.34
N PRO A 159 13.51 -13.63 -4.61
CA PRO A 159 12.37 -14.34 -5.20
C PRO A 159 11.23 -13.37 -5.60
N VAL A 160 11.16 -12.18 -4.99
CA VAL A 160 10.07 -11.23 -5.25
C VAL A 160 10.59 -9.79 -5.24
N VAL A 161 10.15 -9.02 -6.25
CA VAL A 161 10.32 -7.57 -6.29
C VAL A 161 8.94 -6.91 -6.29
N TYR A 162 8.72 -5.99 -5.35
CA TYR A 162 7.54 -5.13 -5.30
C TYR A 162 7.88 -3.75 -5.83
N ASP A 163 7.26 -3.36 -6.94
CA ASP A 163 7.55 -2.12 -7.66
C ASP A 163 6.32 -1.23 -7.80
N SER A 164 6.37 -0.06 -7.14
CA SER A 164 5.38 1.01 -7.26
C SER A 164 5.87 2.17 -8.12
N VAL A 165 7.12 2.12 -8.58
CA VAL A 165 7.78 3.20 -9.31
C VAL A 165 7.51 3.09 -10.82
N GLY A 166 7.72 1.91 -11.39
CA GLY A 166 7.37 1.61 -12.76
C GLY A 166 8.51 1.89 -13.75
N LYS A 167 8.34 2.86 -14.67
CA LYS A 167 9.26 3.10 -15.79
C LYS A 167 10.73 3.09 -15.39
N ASP A 168 11.10 3.81 -14.32
CA ASP A 168 12.50 4.05 -13.98
C ASP A 168 13.16 2.86 -13.25
N THR A 169 12.38 1.91 -12.75
CA THR A 169 12.89 0.77 -11.95
C THR A 169 12.67 -0.58 -12.61
N PHE A 170 11.88 -0.64 -13.69
CA PHE A 170 11.43 -1.89 -14.28
C PHE A 170 12.56 -2.85 -14.64
N ASP A 171 13.57 -2.37 -15.37
CA ASP A 171 14.68 -3.19 -15.83
C ASP A 171 15.55 -3.69 -14.65
N ALA A 172 15.82 -2.81 -13.68
CA ALA A 172 16.54 -3.18 -12.46
C ALA A 172 15.74 -4.17 -11.61
N SER A 173 14.42 -4.02 -11.54
CA SER A 173 13.52 -4.94 -10.86
C SER A 173 13.57 -6.36 -11.44
N LEU A 174 13.50 -6.47 -12.78
CA LEU A 174 13.65 -7.77 -13.45
C LEU A 174 15.04 -8.40 -13.24
N ALA A 175 16.10 -7.58 -13.34
CA ALA A 175 17.47 -8.05 -13.18
C ALA A 175 17.83 -8.45 -11.73
N ALA A 176 17.09 -7.94 -10.74
CA ALA A 176 17.25 -8.28 -9.33
C ALA A 176 16.57 -9.61 -8.93
N LEU A 177 15.76 -10.21 -9.81
CA LEU A 177 15.06 -11.46 -9.52
C LEU A 177 15.96 -12.68 -9.66
N ALA A 178 15.80 -13.61 -8.73
CA ALA A 178 16.28 -14.98 -8.87
C ALA A 178 15.48 -15.72 -9.96
N PRO A 179 15.98 -16.83 -10.52
CA PRO A 179 15.18 -17.72 -11.37
C PRO A 179 13.86 -18.09 -10.70
N PHE A 180 12.76 -18.14 -11.47
CA PHE A 180 11.39 -18.36 -11.01
C PHE A 180 10.84 -17.22 -10.11
N GLY A 181 11.52 -16.08 -10.05
CA GLY A 181 11.09 -14.94 -9.26
C GLY A 181 9.91 -14.20 -9.87
N THR A 182 9.20 -13.45 -9.02
CA THR A 182 8.01 -12.69 -9.39
C THR A 182 8.25 -11.18 -9.26
N MET A 183 8.03 -10.45 -10.34
CA MET A 183 7.91 -8.99 -10.31
C MET A 183 6.45 -8.58 -10.13
N VAL A 184 6.18 -7.84 -9.09
CA VAL A 184 4.85 -7.32 -8.74
C VAL A 184 4.82 -5.81 -8.98
N CYS A 185 4.29 -5.38 -10.14
CA CYS A 185 4.12 -3.97 -10.50
C CYS A 185 2.79 -3.44 -9.95
N PHE A 186 2.78 -2.81 -8.78
CA PHE A 186 1.55 -2.31 -8.17
C PHE A 186 1.37 -0.80 -8.27
N GLY A 187 2.27 -0.10 -8.96
CA GLY A 187 2.20 1.35 -9.19
C GLY A 187 3.03 1.78 -10.41
N ALA A 188 2.99 3.08 -10.71
CA ALA A 188 3.70 3.69 -11.83
C ALA A 188 4.03 5.17 -11.54
N SER A 189 4.63 5.47 -10.38
CA SER A 189 4.89 6.85 -9.94
C SER A 189 5.90 7.61 -10.81
N SER A 190 6.78 6.91 -11.55
CA SER A 190 7.69 7.50 -12.53
C SER A 190 7.14 7.46 -13.97
N GLY A 191 5.94 6.94 -14.15
CA GLY A 191 5.29 6.76 -15.43
C GLY A 191 5.05 5.28 -15.76
N PRO A 192 4.23 5.01 -16.81
CA PRO A 192 3.89 3.67 -17.22
C PRO A 192 5.11 2.91 -17.72
N VAL A 193 5.15 1.62 -17.41
CA VAL A 193 6.15 0.69 -17.97
C VAL A 193 5.91 0.59 -19.49
N PRO A 194 6.96 0.67 -20.32
CA PRO A 194 6.85 0.44 -21.77
C PRO A 194 6.35 -0.97 -22.08
N PRO A 195 5.91 -1.25 -23.33
CA PRO A 195 5.58 -2.60 -23.76
C PRO A 195 6.72 -3.57 -23.49
N VAL A 196 6.42 -4.68 -22.80
CA VAL A 196 7.41 -5.67 -22.37
C VAL A 196 7.39 -6.85 -23.34
N PRO A 197 8.49 -7.13 -24.07
CA PRO A 197 8.58 -8.34 -24.87
C PRO A 197 8.70 -9.55 -23.95
N LEU A 198 8.06 -10.67 -24.29
CA LEU A 198 8.14 -11.90 -23.48
C LEU A 198 9.58 -12.39 -23.30
N THR A 199 10.46 -12.09 -24.25
CA THR A 199 11.90 -12.40 -24.16
C THR A 199 12.64 -11.65 -23.04
N ALA A 200 12.05 -10.62 -22.45
CA ALA A 200 12.60 -9.95 -21.26
C ALA A 200 12.48 -10.82 -19.99
N LEU A 201 11.52 -11.76 -19.95
CA LEU A 201 11.28 -12.64 -18.81
C LEU A 201 12.21 -13.87 -18.84
N ARG A 202 13.53 -13.62 -18.87
CA ARG A 202 14.55 -14.65 -18.86
C ARG A 202 14.66 -15.32 -17.50
N GLY A 203 14.90 -16.62 -17.46
CA GLY A 203 15.01 -17.37 -16.20
C GLY A 203 13.67 -17.81 -15.64
N THR A 204 12.62 -17.85 -16.48
CA THR A 204 11.26 -18.26 -16.08
C THR A 204 10.68 -17.31 -15.05
N LEU A 205 10.76 -16.00 -15.30
CA LEU A 205 10.21 -14.98 -14.40
C LEU A 205 8.70 -14.83 -14.57
N TYR A 206 8.06 -14.42 -13.51
CA TYR A 206 6.63 -14.05 -13.49
C TYR A 206 6.50 -12.54 -13.37
N LEU A 207 5.55 -11.97 -14.11
CA LEU A 207 5.20 -10.55 -14.06
C LEU A 207 3.71 -10.41 -13.79
N THR A 208 3.35 -9.63 -12.78
CA THR A 208 1.94 -9.37 -12.46
C THR A 208 1.70 -7.89 -12.11
N ARG A 209 0.47 -7.43 -12.40
CA ARG A 209 0.01 -6.09 -12.05
C ARG A 209 -1.30 -6.17 -11.25
N PRO A 210 -1.22 -6.39 -9.94
CA PRO A 210 -2.40 -6.51 -9.09
C PRO A 210 -3.07 -5.16 -8.86
N SER A 211 -4.36 -5.19 -8.51
CA SER A 211 -5.17 -4.03 -8.16
C SER A 211 -6.01 -4.33 -6.92
N LEU A 212 -6.02 -3.41 -5.95
CA LEU A 212 -6.90 -3.51 -4.78
C LEU A 212 -8.36 -3.65 -5.19
N LEU A 213 -8.81 -2.89 -6.20
CA LEU A 213 -10.20 -2.93 -6.66
C LEU A 213 -10.61 -4.32 -7.12
N ALA A 214 -9.76 -5.01 -7.89
CA ALA A 214 -10.04 -6.37 -8.37
C ALA A 214 -10.17 -7.38 -7.22
N TYR A 215 -9.35 -7.26 -6.17
CA TYR A 215 -9.49 -8.09 -4.97
C TYR A 215 -10.74 -7.74 -4.17
N ALA A 216 -11.05 -6.44 -4.03
CA ALA A 216 -12.15 -5.95 -3.20
C ALA A 216 -13.55 -6.14 -3.83
N GLU A 217 -13.66 -6.47 -5.13
CA GLU A 217 -14.93 -6.83 -5.76
C GLU A 217 -15.61 -8.05 -5.12
N ARG A 218 -14.81 -8.97 -4.59
CA ARG A 218 -15.32 -10.15 -3.88
C ARG A 218 -15.39 -9.87 -2.39
N ARG A 219 -16.60 -9.88 -1.83
CA ARG A 219 -16.89 -9.57 -0.42
C ARG A 219 -16.02 -10.34 0.55
N GLU A 220 -15.90 -11.65 0.36
CA GLU A 220 -15.11 -12.51 1.25
C GLU A 220 -13.61 -12.13 1.23
N ILE A 221 -13.11 -11.69 0.05
CA ILE A 221 -11.72 -11.24 -0.07
C ILE A 221 -11.53 -9.90 0.63
N LEU A 222 -12.45 -8.95 0.43
CA LEU A 222 -12.43 -7.65 1.08
C LEU A 222 -12.41 -7.79 2.62
N GLU A 223 -13.32 -8.59 3.17
CA GLU A 223 -13.41 -8.84 4.60
C GLU A 223 -12.16 -9.51 5.16
N SER A 224 -11.63 -10.50 4.45
CA SER A 224 -10.40 -11.18 4.85
C SER A 224 -9.18 -10.25 4.80
N MET A 225 -9.08 -9.36 3.81
CA MET A 225 -7.99 -8.37 3.73
C MET A 225 -8.10 -7.33 4.85
N ALA A 226 -9.30 -6.81 5.08
CA ALA A 226 -9.55 -5.86 6.16
C ALA A 226 -9.31 -6.49 7.54
N GLY A 227 -9.76 -7.72 7.76
CA GLY A 227 -9.52 -8.48 8.99
C GLY A 227 -8.03 -8.66 9.28
N GLY A 228 -7.24 -9.06 8.28
CA GLY A 228 -5.78 -9.16 8.43
C GLY A 228 -5.11 -7.82 8.72
N LEU A 229 -5.58 -6.72 8.11
CA LEU A 229 -5.10 -5.38 8.43
C LEU A 229 -5.46 -5.00 9.88
N PHE A 230 -6.69 -5.22 10.30
CA PHE A 230 -7.14 -4.86 11.65
C PHE A 230 -6.43 -5.68 12.74
N GLU A 231 -6.10 -6.94 12.48
CA GLU A 231 -5.26 -7.75 13.36
C GLU A 231 -3.86 -7.14 13.53
N MET A 232 -3.22 -6.75 12.44
CA MET A 232 -1.89 -6.13 12.47
C MET A 232 -1.89 -4.78 13.19
N VAL A 233 -2.95 -4.00 13.02
CA VAL A 233 -3.10 -2.70 13.69
C VAL A 233 -3.47 -2.89 15.17
N GLY A 234 -4.44 -3.72 15.47
CA GLY A 234 -4.91 -3.99 16.84
C GLY A 234 -3.83 -4.61 17.72
N SER A 235 -2.95 -5.45 17.14
CA SER A 235 -1.77 -6.01 17.85
C SER A 235 -0.60 -5.04 17.96
N GLY A 236 -0.67 -3.85 17.36
CA GLY A 236 0.39 -2.83 17.36
C GLY A 236 1.59 -3.16 16.48
N LYS A 237 1.54 -4.23 15.68
CA LYS A 237 2.58 -4.63 14.72
C LYS A 237 2.69 -3.66 13.54
N VAL A 238 1.56 -3.07 13.12
CA VAL A 238 1.48 -2.01 12.12
C VAL A 238 0.83 -0.79 12.75
N ARG A 239 1.47 0.36 12.61
CA ARG A 239 0.97 1.65 13.11
C ARG A 239 0.89 2.66 11.97
N PRO A 240 -0.17 3.46 11.89
CA PRO A 240 -0.24 4.54 10.93
C PRO A 240 0.81 5.61 11.26
N ILE A 241 1.37 6.21 10.22
CA ILE A 241 2.23 7.39 10.35
C ILE A 241 1.36 8.57 9.94
N ILE A 242 0.69 9.16 10.93
CA ILE A 242 -0.17 10.33 10.74
C ILE A 242 0.67 11.56 11.05
N GLU A 243 1.01 12.32 10.01
CA GLU A 243 1.81 13.54 10.15
C GLU A 243 0.94 14.74 10.50
N ARG A 244 -0.22 14.82 9.88
CA ARG A 244 -1.10 15.98 10.03
C ARG A 244 -2.57 15.58 10.19
N ARG A 245 -3.29 16.43 10.91
CA ARG A 245 -4.74 16.46 10.98
C ARG A 245 -5.19 17.83 10.51
N MET A 246 -6.05 17.87 9.53
CA MET A 246 -6.52 19.11 8.92
C MET A 246 -8.05 19.10 8.84
N PRO A 247 -8.72 20.25 9.00
CA PRO A 247 -10.13 20.36 8.68
C PRO A 247 -10.41 19.95 7.23
N LEU A 248 -11.55 19.30 6.98
CA LEU A 248 -11.96 18.91 5.62
C LEU A 248 -11.98 20.12 4.67
N ALA A 249 -12.34 21.29 5.15
CA ALA A 249 -12.34 22.54 4.38
C ALA A 249 -10.95 22.93 3.82
N GLU A 250 -9.87 22.40 4.41
CA GLU A 250 -8.49 22.66 3.99
C GLU A 250 -7.94 21.57 3.03
N ALA A 251 -8.80 20.75 2.46
CA ALA A 251 -8.38 19.67 1.55
C ALA A 251 -7.52 20.16 0.37
N ALA A 252 -7.81 21.34 -0.19
CA ALA A 252 -7.01 21.94 -1.26
C ALA A 252 -5.55 22.20 -0.83
N GLN A 253 -5.36 22.68 0.41
CA GLN A 253 -4.02 22.88 0.97
C GLN A 253 -3.32 21.54 1.22
N ALA A 254 -4.04 20.54 1.71
CA ALA A 254 -3.49 19.18 1.91
C ALA A 254 -2.98 18.58 0.58
N HIS A 255 -3.72 18.76 -0.52
CA HIS A 255 -3.30 18.34 -1.87
C HIS A 255 -2.05 19.10 -2.34
N SER A 256 -2.04 20.42 -2.19
CA SER A 256 -0.88 21.25 -2.58
C SER A 256 0.39 20.84 -1.82
N ASP A 257 0.27 20.49 -0.54
CA ASP A 257 1.40 20.01 0.27
C ASP A 257 1.88 18.63 -0.17
N LEU A 258 0.97 17.73 -0.52
CA LEU A 258 1.28 16.40 -1.03
C LEU A 258 1.99 16.48 -2.40
N GLU A 259 1.47 17.28 -3.34
CA GLU A 259 2.06 17.50 -4.67
C GLU A 259 3.44 18.13 -4.57
N ALA A 260 3.62 19.07 -3.66
CA ALA A 260 4.91 19.70 -3.38
C ALA A 260 5.88 18.80 -2.59
N ARG A 261 5.47 17.54 -2.26
CA ARG A 261 6.27 16.56 -1.50
C ARG A 261 6.70 17.07 -0.12
N ARG A 262 5.88 17.92 0.51
CA ARG A 262 6.11 18.47 1.85
C ARG A 262 5.59 17.58 2.98
N THR A 263 5.07 16.40 2.64
CA THR A 263 4.50 15.43 3.62
C THR A 263 5.24 14.11 3.56
N THR A 264 5.43 13.45 4.71
CA THR A 264 6.11 12.14 4.83
C THR A 264 5.19 11.04 5.31
N GLY A 265 4.04 11.37 5.90
CA GLY A 265 3.05 10.44 6.41
C GLY A 265 1.67 10.65 5.80
N ALA A 266 0.64 10.17 6.48
CA ALA A 266 -0.73 10.42 6.11
C ALA A 266 -1.19 11.79 6.63
N THR A 267 -1.92 12.54 5.81
CA THR A 267 -2.71 13.69 6.25
C THR A 267 -4.15 13.22 6.40
N LEU A 268 -4.70 13.34 7.60
CA LEU A 268 -6.11 13.09 7.87
C LEU A 268 -6.93 14.36 7.66
N LEU A 269 -8.02 14.22 6.93
CA LEU A 269 -9.04 15.27 6.82
C LEU A 269 -10.17 14.94 7.78
N GLN A 270 -10.52 15.90 8.62
CA GLN A 270 -11.56 15.76 9.63
C GLN A 270 -12.74 16.68 9.25
N PRO A 271 -13.96 16.16 9.17
CA PRO A 271 -15.16 16.93 8.90
C PRO A 271 -15.44 18.00 9.94
#